data_3f9b874d3e58bc7b6f10bd2be0420f1c
#
_entry.id   3f9b874d3e58bc7b6f10bd2be0420f1c
#
_cell.length_a   1.000
_cell.length_b   1.000
_cell.length_c   1.000
_cell.angle_alpha   90.00
_cell.angle_beta   90.00
_cell.angle_gamma   90.00
#
_symmetry.space_group_name_H-M   'P 1'
#
loop_
_entity.id
_entity.type
_entity.pdbx_description
1 polymer ?
#
loop_
_entity_poly.entity_id
_entity_poly.type
_entity_poly.pdbx_seq_one_letter_code
_entity_poly.pdbx_strand_id
1 'polypeptide(L)'
;VLDIMQKGHFHRVPVVDENGELKGLITEGVVTEASGQNTTSLSIFELNYLLSRTSVADIMIKNVKTVTEDQFVEQAAQVMLDAGINALPVVDEANKVIGIITEKDIFKTFVDLLGLKHQGTKFVIKMENKPGLLAKAAKLLADNDANVEALGVYQNDERGAEFFVKATGAIEVEAMTKILKENDMNVVAIVQTTNEGNTVFYDPSKIA
;
A
#
# COMPACT_ATOMS: atom_id res chain seq x y z
N VAL A 1 -10.66 -22.12 -14.85
CA VAL A 1 -9.87 -21.21 -14.00
C VAL A 1 -8.75 -20.58 -14.79
N LEU A 2 -7.89 -21.34 -15.51
CA LEU A 2 -6.80 -20.80 -16.32
C LEU A 2 -7.26 -19.71 -17.30
N ASP A 3 -8.34 -19.94 -18.01
CA ASP A 3 -8.94 -18.95 -18.92
C ASP A 3 -9.35 -17.65 -18.21
N ILE A 4 -9.87 -17.76 -16.97
CA ILE A 4 -10.24 -16.59 -16.15
C ILE A 4 -8.98 -15.82 -15.75
N MET A 5 -7.95 -16.51 -15.30
CA MET A 5 -6.67 -15.91 -14.90
C MET A 5 -6.00 -15.20 -16.09
N GLN A 6 -5.92 -15.87 -17.26
CA GLN A 6 -5.29 -15.31 -18.46
C GLN A 6 -6.06 -14.12 -19.03
N LYS A 7 -7.37 -14.25 -19.24
CA LYS A 7 -8.20 -13.18 -19.82
C LYS A 7 -8.36 -11.97 -18.91
N GLY A 8 -8.41 -12.20 -17.59
CA GLY A 8 -8.57 -11.16 -16.59
C GLY A 8 -7.26 -10.61 -16.02
N HIS A 9 -6.12 -11.18 -16.42
CA HIS A 9 -4.80 -10.90 -15.81
C HIS A 9 -4.84 -11.06 -14.29
N PHE A 10 -5.56 -12.10 -13.82
CA PHE A 10 -5.68 -12.42 -12.40
C PHE A 10 -4.66 -13.48 -12.00
N HIS A 11 -3.92 -13.24 -10.94
CA HIS A 11 -2.95 -14.18 -10.39
C HIS A 11 -3.52 -15.06 -9.27
N ARG A 12 -4.74 -14.72 -8.80
CA ARG A 12 -5.46 -15.41 -7.72
C ARG A 12 -6.95 -15.34 -7.96
N VAL A 13 -7.62 -16.47 -7.72
CA VAL A 13 -9.07 -16.58 -7.93
C VAL A 13 -9.67 -17.30 -6.73
N PRO A 14 -10.53 -16.66 -5.94
CA PRO A 14 -11.30 -17.31 -4.89
C PRO A 14 -12.23 -18.36 -5.49
N VAL A 15 -12.34 -19.52 -4.83
CA VAL A 15 -13.25 -20.59 -5.20
C VAL A 15 -14.43 -20.57 -4.23
N VAL A 16 -15.62 -20.47 -4.77
CA VAL A 16 -16.86 -20.39 -3.99
C VAL A 16 -17.82 -21.51 -4.38
N ASP A 17 -18.76 -21.82 -3.49
CA ASP A 17 -19.89 -22.69 -3.82
C ASP A 17 -21.02 -21.92 -4.52
N GLU A 18 -22.16 -22.60 -4.74
CA GLU A 18 -23.35 -22.04 -5.39
C GLU A 18 -23.99 -20.88 -4.59
N ASN A 19 -23.70 -20.78 -3.30
CA ASN A 19 -24.18 -19.73 -2.40
C ASN A 19 -23.20 -18.53 -2.34
N GLY A 20 -22.03 -18.64 -2.99
CA GLY A 20 -20.96 -17.64 -2.95
C GLY A 20 -20.03 -17.76 -1.73
N GLU A 21 -20.17 -18.82 -0.94
CA GLU A 21 -19.36 -19.08 0.25
C GLU A 21 -17.96 -19.56 -0.14
N LEU A 22 -16.92 -19.02 0.50
CA LEU A 22 -15.51 -19.33 0.21
C LEU A 22 -15.21 -20.81 0.54
N LYS A 23 -14.69 -21.55 -0.43
CA LYS A 23 -14.22 -22.93 -0.28
C LYS A 23 -12.72 -23.09 -0.45
N GLY A 24 -12.08 -22.17 -1.17
CA GLY A 24 -10.65 -22.22 -1.40
C GLY A 24 -10.12 -21.06 -2.21
N LEU A 25 -8.82 -21.11 -2.53
CA LEU A 25 -8.14 -20.12 -3.36
C LEU A 25 -7.24 -20.84 -4.37
N ILE A 26 -7.34 -20.44 -5.63
CA ILE A 26 -6.40 -20.85 -6.67
C ILE A 26 -5.40 -19.71 -6.91
N THR A 27 -4.12 -20.06 -6.97
CA THR A 27 -3.03 -19.14 -7.34
C THR A 27 -2.27 -19.68 -8.54
N GLU A 28 -1.51 -18.83 -9.24
CA GLU A 28 -0.63 -19.28 -10.33
C GLU A 28 0.36 -20.36 -9.87
N GLY A 29 0.88 -20.24 -8.64
CA GLY A 29 1.80 -21.24 -8.07
C GLY A 29 1.14 -22.61 -7.97
N VAL A 30 -0.09 -22.69 -7.46
CA VAL A 30 -0.86 -23.94 -7.36
C VAL A 30 -1.11 -24.55 -8.73
N VAL A 31 -1.46 -23.71 -9.72
CA VAL A 31 -1.67 -24.19 -11.10
C VAL A 31 -0.38 -24.69 -11.72
N THR A 32 0.72 -23.98 -11.53
CA THR A 32 2.04 -24.36 -12.01
C THR A 32 2.50 -25.69 -11.40
N GLU A 33 2.30 -25.87 -10.10
CA GLU A 33 2.62 -27.11 -9.40
C GLU A 33 1.78 -28.30 -9.90
N ALA A 34 0.46 -28.09 -10.00
CA ALA A 34 -0.47 -29.12 -10.51
C ALA A 34 -0.20 -29.48 -11.97
N SER A 35 0.37 -28.57 -12.75
CA SER A 35 0.75 -28.82 -14.13
C SER A 35 2.05 -29.61 -14.29
N GLY A 36 2.83 -29.80 -13.22
CA GLY A 36 4.13 -30.50 -13.28
C GLY A 36 5.22 -29.72 -14.01
N GLN A 37 5.05 -28.45 -14.31
CA GLN A 37 6.01 -27.64 -15.08
C GLN A 37 7.42 -27.59 -14.44
N ASN A 38 7.52 -27.82 -13.15
CA ASN A 38 8.80 -27.77 -12.43
C ASN A 38 9.61 -29.09 -12.51
N THR A 39 9.04 -30.18 -13.04
CA THR A 39 9.64 -31.52 -12.95
C THR A 39 9.64 -32.34 -14.24
N THR A 40 8.97 -31.92 -15.31
CA THR A 40 8.79 -32.74 -16.50
C THR A 40 8.93 -31.97 -17.81
N SER A 41 9.50 -32.64 -18.82
CA SER A 41 9.56 -32.21 -20.24
C SER A 41 8.23 -32.45 -20.97
N LEU A 42 7.09 -32.22 -20.33
CA LEU A 42 5.76 -32.38 -20.93
C LEU A 42 5.53 -31.37 -22.04
N SER A 43 4.97 -31.79 -23.14
CA SER A 43 4.49 -30.89 -24.17
C SER A 43 3.27 -30.10 -23.70
N ILE A 44 3.02 -28.95 -24.33
CA ILE A 44 1.84 -28.10 -24.04
C ILE A 44 0.53 -28.91 -24.14
N PHE A 45 0.45 -29.89 -25.03
CA PHE A 45 -0.74 -30.72 -25.18
C PHE A 45 -0.97 -31.68 -24.00
N GLU A 46 0.10 -32.29 -23.49
CA GLU A 46 0.03 -33.18 -22.33
C GLU A 46 -0.31 -32.37 -21.08
N LEU A 47 0.23 -31.17 -20.94
CA LEU A 47 -0.07 -30.25 -19.89
C LEU A 47 -1.57 -29.86 -19.88
N ASN A 48 -2.10 -29.44 -21.01
CA ASN A 48 -3.52 -29.08 -21.16
C ASN A 48 -4.43 -30.29 -20.90
N TYR A 49 -4.00 -31.50 -21.29
CA TYR A 49 -4.75 -32.72 -21.02
C TYR A 49 -4.82 -33.03 -19.52
N LEU A 50 -3.71 -32.93 -18.80
CA LEU A 50 -3.67 -33.15 -17.35
C LEU A 50 -4.55 -32.13 -16.62
N LEU A 51 -4.39 -30.85 -16.93
CA LEU A 51 -5.16 -29.77 -16.32
C LEU A 51 -6.65 -29.87 -16.63
N SER A 52 -7.05 -30.37 -17.79
CA SER A 52 -8.47 -30.58 -18.16
C SER A 52 -9.17 -31.64 -17.30
N ARG A 53 -8.43 -32.54 -16.68
CA ARG A 53 -8.91 -33.58 -15.79
C ARG A 53 -8.76 -33.28 -14.30
N THR A 54 -8.06 -32.22 -13.95
CA THR A 54 -7.82 -31.83 -12.58
C THR A 54 -8.98 -30.94 -12.10
N SER A 55 -9.65 -31.35 -11.05
CA SER A 55 -10.69 -30.53 -10.42
C SER A 55 -10.06 -29.37 -9.65
N VAL A 56 -10.70 -28.22 -9.70
CA VAL A 56 -10.30 -27.04 -8.88
C VAL A 56 -10.29 -27.42 -7.39
N ALA A 57 -11.26 -28.19 -6.95
CA ALA A 57 -11.38 -28.62 -5.55
C ALA A 57 -10.21 -29.50 -5.07
N ASP A 58 -9.52 -30.19 -6.00
CA ASP A 58 -8.39 -31.07 -5.67
C ASP A 58 -7.11 -30.29 -5.43
N ILE A 59 -6.94 -29.16 -6.13
CA ILE A 59 -5.69 -28.40 -6.13
C ILE A 59 -5.79 -27.08 -5.34
N MET A 60 -6.99 -26.57 -5.05
CA MET A 60 -7.15 -25.31 -4.35
C MET A 60 -6.55 -25.31 -2.95
N ILE A 61 -6.04 -24.20 -2.52
CA ILE A 61 -5.69 -23.95 -1.12
C ILE A 61 -6.99 -23.91 -0.32
N LYS A 62 -7.18 -24.83 0.63
CA LYS A 62 -8.42 -24.95 1.42
C LYS A 62 -8.40 -24.08 2.68
N ASN A 63 -7.22 -23.87 3.26
CA ASN A 63 -7.04 -23.11 4.49
C ASN A 63 -6.72 -21.65 4.14
N VAL A 64 -7.69 -20.94 3.61
CA VAL A 64 -7.54 -19.57 3.13
C VAL A 64 -7.66 -18.59 4.29
N LYS A 65 -6.67 -17.70 4.43
CA LYS A 65 -6.79 -16.53 5.30
C LYS A 65 -7.70 -15.50 4.62
N THR A 66 -8.59 -14.90 5.37
CA THR A 66 -9.55 -13.89 4.90
C THR A 66 -9.53 -12.67 5.79
N VAL A 67 -10.12 -11.60 5.31
CA VAL A 67 -10.45 -10.39 6.06
C VAL A 67 -11.91 -10.03 5.79
N THR A 68 -12.49 -9.22 6.65
CA THR A 68 -13.86 -8.71 6.50
C THR A 68 -13.84 -7.24 6.05
N GLU A 69 -14.96 -6.71 5.57
CA GLU A 69 -15.04 -5.35 5.03
C GLU A 69 -14.89 -4.23 6.09
N ASP A 70 -15.10 -4.56 7.36
CA ASP A 70 -14.95 -3.65 8.50
C ASP A 70 -13.51 -3.55 9.02
N GLN A 71 -12.61 -4.40 8.55
CA GLN A 71 -11.20 -4.37 8.94
C GLN A 71 -10.44 -3.25 8.20
N PHE A 72 -9.55 -2.59 8.93
CA PHE A 72 -8.67 -1.59 8.33
C PHE A 72 -7.60 -2.22 7.42
N VAL A 73 -7.15 -1.44 6.43
CA VAL A 73 -6.15 -1.88 5.43
C VAL A 73 -4.84 -2.33 6.09
N GLU A 74 -4.41 -1.68 7.16
CA GLU A 74 -3.22 -2.08 7.93
C GLU A 74 -3.37 -3.43 8.62
N GLN A 75 -4.59 -3.83 8.99
CA GLN A 75 -4.85 -5.16 9.55
C GLN A 75 -4.73 -6.23 8.45
N ALA A 76 -5.25 -5.95 7.24
CA ALA A 76 -5.06 -6.82 6.09
C ALA A 76 -3.56 -6.96 5.73
N ALA A 77 -2.82 -5.85 5.74
CA ALA A 77 -1.38 -5.86 5.52
C ALA A 77 -0.64 -6.71 6.56
N GLN A 78 -1.02 -6.61 7.85
CA GLN A 78 -0.42 -7.41 8.92
C GLN A 78 -0.67 -8.91 8.71
N VAL A 79 -1.91 -9.30 8.35
CA VAL A 79 -2.22 -10.72 8.04
C VAL A 79 -1.39 -11.23 6.86
N MET A 80 -1.20 -10.41 5.82
CA MET A 80 -0.35 -10.77 4.67
C MET A 80 1.10 -11.00 5.09
N LEU A 81 1.66 -10.11 5.92
CA LEU A 81 3.03 -10.20 6.43
C LEU A 81 3.23 -11.44 7.29
N ASP A 82 2.35 -11.67 8.27
CA ASP A 82 2.46 -12.77 9.22
C ASP A 82 2.32 -14.15 8.55
N ALA A 83 1.49 -14.22 7.52
CA ALA A 83 1.26 -15.45 6.78
C ALA A 83 2.16 -15.64 5.56
N GLY A 84 2.98 -14.66 5.19
CA GLY A 84 3.83 -14.70 4.00
C GLY A 84 3.02 -14.78 2.69
N ILE A 85 1.84 -14.14 2.65
CA ILE A 85 0.94 -14.14 1.50
C ILE A 85 0.69 -12.71 1.01
N ASN A 86 0.25 -12.57 -0.22
CA ASN A 86 0.14 -11.28 -0.90
C ASN A 86 -1.27 -10.99 -1.45
N ALA A 87 -2.26 -11.74 -1.00
CA ALA A 87 -3.68 -11.46 -1.24
C ALA A 87 -4.56 -12.19 -0.23
N LEU A 88 -5.70 -11.57 0.07
CA LEU A 88 -6.72 -12.09 0.98
C LEU A 88 -8.08 -11.92 0.33
N PRO A 89 -8.91 -12.98 0.24
CA PRO A 89 -10.33 -12.79 -0.02
C PRO A 89 -10.96 -11.94 1.09
N VAL A 90 -11.84 -11.03 0.69
CA VAL A 90 -12.68 -10.26 1.60
C VAL A 90 -14.03 -10.97 1.66
N VAL A 91 -14.48 -11.28 2.86
CA VAL A 91 -15.73 -12.03 3.09
C VAL A 91 -16.68 -11.24 3.97
N ASP A 92 -17.97 -11.50 3.81
CA ASP A 92 -19.02 -11.03 4.71
C ASP A 92 -19.17 -11.95 5.93
N GLU A 93 -20.13 -11.63 6.83
CA GLU A 93 -20.43 -12.40 8.03
C GLU A 93 -20.89 -13.85 7.72
N ALA A 94 -21.43 -14.10 6.52
CA ALA A 94 -21.85 -15.41 6.04
C ALA A 94 -20.73 -16.17 5.29
N ASN A 95 -19.47 -15.69 5.39
CA ASN A 95 -18.30 -16.22 4.68
C ASN A 95 -18.44 -16.20 3.14
N LYS A 96 -19.28 -15.31 2.59
CA LYS A 96 -19.39 -15.11 1.15
C LYS A 96 -18.31 -14.16 0.68
N VAL A 97 -17.71 -14.46 -0.46
CA VAL A 97 -16.68 -13.62 -1.05
C VAL A 97 -17.32 -12.38 -1.65
N ILE A 98 -16.95 -11.21 -1.12
CA ILE A 98 -17.38 -9.89 -1.58
C ILE A 98 -16.28 -9.13 -2.30
N GLY A 99 -15.01 -9.57 -2.18
CA GLY A 99 -13.86 -8.95 -2.84
C GLY A 99 -12.58 -9.72 -2.64
N ILE A 100 -11.51 -9.13 -3.10
CA ILE A 100 -10.14 -9.57 -2.83
C ILE A 100 -9.26 -8.34 -2.64
N ILE A 101 -8.43 -8.33 -1.61
CA ILE A 101 -7.43 -7.30 -1.37
C ILE A 101 -6.04 -7.90 -1.61
N THR A 102 -5.19 -7.15 -2.28
CA THR A 102 -3.84 -7.58 -2.66
C THR A 102 -2.77 -6.64 -2.10
N GLU A 103 -1.53 -7.11 -2.06
CA GLU A 103 -0.36 -6.29 -1.73
C GLU A 103 -0.30 -5.00 -2.59
N LYS A 104 -0.69 -5.10 -3.87
CA LYS A 104 -0.77 -3.92 -4.76
C LYS A 104 -1.78 -2.88 -4.27
N ASP A 105 -2.92 -3.32 -3.72
CA ASP A 105 -3.93 -2.43 -3.18
C ASP A 105 -3.42 -1.75 -1.90
N ILE A 106 -2.70 -2.50 -1.05
CA ILE A 106 -2.00 -1.95 0.13
C ILE A 106 -1.02 -0.86 -0.29
N PHE A 107 -0.13 -1.13 -1.26
CA PHE A 107 0.82 -0.14 -1.76
C PHE A 107 0.14 1.08 -2.38
N LYS A 108 -0.94 0.87 -3.14
CA LYS A 108 -1.71 1.98 -3.70
C LYS A 108 -2.29 2.87 -2.60
N THR A 109 -2.92 2.28 -1.60
CA THR A 109 -3.47 3.00 -0.43
C THR A 109 -2.37 3.78 0.29
N PHE A 110 -1.20 3.17 0.49
CA PHE A 110 -0.05 3.83 1.12
C PHE A 110 0.42 5.05 0.30
N VAL A 111 0.55 4.91 -1.01
CA VAL A 111 0.94 6.01 -1.91
C VAL A 111 -0.08 7.15 -1.89
N ASP A 112 -1.38 6.80 -1.87
CA ASP A 112 -2.47 7.77 -1.86
C ASP A 112 -2.54 8.49 -0.49
N LEU A 113 -2.39 7.78 0.64
CA LEU A 113 -2.33 8.35 1.99
C LEU A 113 -1.16 9.34 2.16
N LEU A 114 -0.01 9.05 1.57
CA LEU A 114 1.15 9.94 1.61
C LEU A 114 1.04 11.12 0.63
N GLY A 115 -0.02 11.18 -0.15
CA GLY A 115 -0.30 12.26 -1.10
C GLY A 115 0.75 12.38 -2.20
N LEU A 116 1.47 11.30 -2.56
CA LEU A 116 2.61 11.36 -3.49
C LEU A 116 2.24 11.94 -4.86
N LYS A 117 1.03 11.64 -5.33
CA LYS A 117 0.54 12.06 -6.65
C LYS A 117 -0.07 13.46 -6.67
N HIS A 118 -0.37 14.03 -5.51
CA HIS A 118 -0.99 15.35 -5.43
C HIS A 118 0.09 16.42 -5.50
N GLN A 119 -0.24 17.58 -6.09
CA GLN A 119 0.65 18.73 -5.99
C GLN A 119 0.83 19.14 -4.54
N GLY A 120 1.93 19.79 -4.23
CA GLY A 120 2.19 20.32 -2.89
C GLY A 120 3.63 20.17 -2.48
N THR A 121 3.96 20.74 -1.34
CA THR A 121 5.30 20.70 -0.78
C THR A 121 5.32 19.81 0.47
N LYS A 122 6.21 18.83 0.46
CA LYS A 122 6.47 17.95 1.58
C LYS A 122 7.72 18.40 2.31
N PHE A 123 7.58 18.73 3.58
CA PHE A 123 8.67 19.00 4.51
C PHE A 123 8.90 17.79 5.39
N VAL A 124 10.14 17.34 5.53
CA VAL A 124 10.54 16.33 6.52
C VAL A 124 11.29 17.05 7.62
N ILE A 125 10.81 16.91 8.83
CA ILE A 125 11.28 17.67 9.99
C ILE A 125 11.75 16.69 11.06
N LYS A 126 12.99 16.82 11.48
CA LYS A 126 13.55 16.08 12.61
C LYS A 126 13.23 16.83 13.90
N MET A 127 12.72 16.12 14.89
CA MET A 127 12.31 16.72 16.16
C MET A 127 12.57 15.80 17.36
N GLU A 128 12.58 16.39 18.54
CA GLU A 128 12.34 15.63 19.76
C GLU A 128 10.86 15.24 19.85
N ASN A 129 10.56 14.02 20.25
CA ASN A 129 9.18 13.58 20.43
C ASN A 129 8.56 14.23 21.68
N LYS A 130 8.02 15.44 21.50
CA LYS A 130 7.39 16.22 22.58
C LYS A 130 5.93 16.56 22.22
N PRO A 131 5.02 16.52 23.21
CA PRO A 131 3.64 16.96 22.98
C PRO A 131 3.59 18.39 22.43
N GLY A 132 2.70 18.64 21.47
CA GLY A 132 2.44 19.95 20.89
C GLY A 132 3.28 20.33 19.67
N LEU A 133 4.35 19.62 19.33
CA LEU A 133 5.19 19.96 18.17
C LEU A 133 4.44 19.85 16.84
N LEU A 134 3.65 18.81 16.65
CA LEU A 134 2.81 18.67 15.44
C LEU A 134 1.77 19.78 15.36
N ALA A 135 1.15 20.15 16.48
CA ALA A 135 0.20 21.26 16.53
C ALA A 135 0.88 22.59 16.16
N LYS A 136 2.11 22.82 16.63
CA LYS A 136 2.90 24.00 16.27
C LYS A 136 3.21 24.02 14.78
N ALA A 137 3.64 22.91 14.19
CA ALA A 137 3.91 22.80 12.75
C ALA A 137 2.66 23.06 11.91
N ALA A 138 1.54 22.42 12.26
CA ALA A 138 0.27 22.61 11.55
C ALA A 138 -0.21 24.08 11.65
N LYS A 139 -0.04 24.71 12.81
CA LYS A 139 -0.38 26.13 12.98
C LYS A 139 0.48 27.04 12.11
N LEU A 140 1.80 26.82 12.07
CA LEU A 140 2.70 27.62 11.22
C LEU A 140 2.32 27.50 9.75
N LEU A 141 1.95 26.32 9.28
CA LEU A 141 1.47 26.13 7.92
C LEU A 141 0.15 26.88 7.69
N ALA A 142 -0.83 26.73 8.58
CA ALA A 142 -2.13 27.38 8.46
C ALA A 142 -2.04 28.91 8.52
N ASP A 143 -1.18 29.47 9.38
CA ASP A 143 -0.94 30.90 9.48
C ASP A 143 -0.29 31.49 8.21
N ASN A 144 0.22 30.63 7.29
CA ASN A 144 0.79 30.97 6.00
C ASN A 144 -0.02 30.43 4.81
N ASP A 145 -1.34 30.30 4.97
CA ASP A 145 -2.29 29.88 3.95
C ASP A 145 -1.99 28.50 3.31
N ALA A 146 -1.30 27.64 4.03
CA ALA A 146 -0.99 26.27 3.61
C ALA A 146 -1.96 25.28 4.22
N ASN A 147 -2.59 24.44 3.39
CA ASN A 147 -3.47 23.36 3.81
C ASN A 147 -2.72 22.04 3.94
N VAL A 148 -2.85 21.35 5.08
CA VAL A 148 -2.20 20.06 5.31
C VAL A 148 -2.96 18.95 4.56
N GLU A 149 -2.30 18.27 3.63
CA GLU A 149 -2.85 17.17 2.84
C GLU A 149 -2.49 15.80 3.40
N ALA A 150 -1.26 15.65 3.91
CA ALA A 150 -0.80 14.41 4.50
C ALA A 150 0.19 14.69 5.64
N LEU A 151 0.16 13.83 6.63
CA LEU A 151 1.03 13.88 7.80
C LEU A 151 1.40 12.47 8.24
N GLY A 152 2.65 12.25 8.57
CA GLY A 152 3.09 11.00 9.18
C GLY A 152 4.26 11.20 10.11
N VAL A 153 4.31 10.39 11.17
CA VAL A 153 5.38 10.42 12.17
C VAL A 153 6.16 9.12 12.07
N TYR A 154 7.47 9.22 11.89
CA TYR A 154 8.41 8.11 11.97
C TYR A 154 9.12 8.16 13.32
N GLN A 155 8.91 7.16 14.14
CA GLN A 155 9.65 7.01 15.38
C GLN A 155 10.88 6.12 15.12
N ASN A 156 12.04 6.59 15.54
CA ASN A 156 13.27 5.80 15.52
C ASN A 156 13.95 5.95 16.88
N ASP A 157 14.04 4.84 17.60
CA ASP A 157 14.58 4.79 18.98
C ASP A 157 16.00 5.34 19.09
N GLU A 158 16.80 5.27 18.02
CA GLU A 158 18.20 5.72 18.01
C GLU A 158 18.38 7.17 17.49
N ARG A 159 17.45 7.71 16.71
CA ARG A 159 17.60 8.98 15.99
C ARG A 159 16.60 10.06 16.39
N GLY A 160 15.71 9.79 17.33
CA GLY A 160 14.58 10.63 17.68
C GLY A 160 13.38 10.41 16.76
N ALA A 161 12.45 11.36 16.73
CA ALA A 161 11.29 11.31 15.85
C ALA A 161 11.50 12.20 14.62
N GLU A 162 11.06 11.72 13.48
CA GLU A 162 10.93 12.51 12.27
C GLU A 162 9.44 12.52 11.88
N PHE A 163 8.93 13.66 11.52
CA PHE A 163 7.62 13.73 10.87
C PHE A 163 7.74 14.36 9.50
N PHE A 164 6.89 13.94 8.60
CA PHE A 164 6.68 14.68 7.38
C PHE A 164 5.30 15.35 7.41
N VAL A 165 5.23 16.51 6.81
CA VAL A 165 3.98 17.18 6.49
C VAL A 165 4.00 17.53 5.02
N LYS A 166 2.95 17.16 4.29
CA LYS A 166 2.70 17.61 2.93
C LYS A 166 1.59 18.64 2.98
N ALA A 167 1.86 19.79 2.40
CA ALA A 167 0.92 20.89 2.37
C ALA A 167 0.73 21.43 0.96
N THR A 168 -0.48 21.91 0.67
CA THR A 168 -0.87 22.62 -0.54
C THR A 168 -1.13 24.10 -0.24
N GLY A 169 -1.25 24.92 -1.28
CA GLY A 169 -1.40 26.38 -1.17
C GLY A 169 -0.28 27.11 -1.88
N ALA A 170 -0.24 28.41 -1.76
CA ALA A 170 0.79 29.27 -2.33
C ALA A 170 2.05 29.26 -1.44
N ILE A 171 2.73 28.10 -1.38
CA ILE A 171 3.88 27.91 -0.49
C ILE A 171 5.15 28.32 -1.23
N GLU A 172 5.76 29.42 -0.81
CA GLU A 172 7.14 29.76 -1.13
C GLU A 172 8.08 28.91 -0.28
N VAL A 173 8.78 27.97 -0.91
CA VAL A 173 9.56 26.91 -0.23
C VAL A 173 10.62 27.51 0.70
N GLU A 174 11.35 28.53 0.22
CA GLU A 174 12.39 29.20 1.00
C GLU A 174 11.82 29.91 2.22
N ALA A 175 10.74 30.69 2.03
CA ALA A 175 10.09 31.44 3.12
C ALA A 175 9.53 30.50 4.19
N MET A 176 8.82 29.43 3.79
CA MET A 176 8.28 28.46 4.72
C MET A 176 9.39 27.70 5.46
N THR A 177 10.44 27.32 4.79
CA THR A 177 11.60 26.66 5.40
C THR A 177 12.24 27.54 6.46
N LYS A 178 12.39 28.84 6.19
CA LYS A 178 12.90 29.81 7.15
C LYS A 178 11.99 29.94 8.38
N ILE A 179 10.68 30.08 8.19
CA ILE A 179 9.70 30.12 9.27
C ILE A 179 9.79 28.87 10.16
N LEU A 180 9.89 27.69 9.56
CA LEU A 180 10.01 26.44 10.30
C LEU A 180 11.32 26.42 11.12
N LYS A 181 12.45 26.81 10.54
CA LYS A 181 13.75 26.86 11.23
C LYS A 181 13.77 27.88 12.38
N GLU A 182 13.21 29.07 12.18
CA GLU A 182 13.07 30.11 13.23
C GLU A 182 12.21 29.66 14.41
N ASN A 183 11.40 28.63 14.21
CA ASN A 183 10.55 28.01 15.21
C ASN A 183 11.09 26.69 15.79
N ASP A 184 12.43 26.48 15.71
CA ASP A 184 13.15 25.31 16.23
C ASP A 184 12.80 23.98 15.53
N MET A 185 12.34 24.05 14.28
CA MET A 185 12.05 22.87 13.47
C MET A 185 13.20 22.57 12.52
N ASN A 186 13.89 21.48 12.76
CA ASN A 186 15.02 21.08 11.92
C ASN A 186 14.52 20.40 10.64
N VAL A 187 14.36 21.19 9.58
CA VAL A 187 13.95 20.68 8.25
C VAL A 187 15.12 19.92 7.62
N VAL A 188 14.95 18.63 7.37
CA VAL A 188 15.99 17.73 6.84
C VAL A 188 15.80 17.35 5.39
N ALA A 189 14.58 17.44 4.85
CA ALA A 189 14.32 17.25 3.43
C ALA A 189 13.08 18.05 2.99
N ILE A 190 13.11 18.49 1.73
CA ILE A 190 11.99 19.20 1.11
C ILE A 190 11.79 18.64 -0.30
N VAL A 191 10.54 18.29 -0.60
CA VAL A 191 10.15 17.76 -1.90
C VAL A 191 8.88 18.47 -2.36
N GLN A 192 8.93 19.12 -3.51
CA GLN A 192 7.76 19.76 -4.10
C GLN A 192 7.30 18.98 -5.32
N THR A 193 6.02 18.66 -5.37
CA THR A 193 5.35 18.06 -6.51
C THR A 193 4.53 19.13 -7.23
N THR A 194 4.81 19.35 -8.51
CA THR A 194 4.11 20.33 -9.35
C THR A 194 2.77 19.78 -9.83
N ASN A 195 1.94 20.65 -10.44
CA ASN A 195 0.67 20.26 -11.09
C ASN A 195 0.86 19.23 -12.20
N GLU A 196 2.01 19.24 -12.86
CA GLU A 196 2.36 18.28 -13.93
C GLU A 196 2.88 16.95 -13.38
N GLY A 197 2.96 16.81 -12.04
CA GLY A 197 3.48 15.62 -11.38
C GLY A 197 5.02 15.55 -11.34
N ASN A 198 5.72 16.60 -11.78
CA ASN A 198 7.17 16.68 -11.66
C ASN A 198 7.56 16.89 -10.20
N THR A 199 8.67 16.28 -9.80
CA THR A 199 9.18 16.37 -8.43
C THR A 199 10.48 17.17 -8.42
N VAL A 200 10.52 18.20 -7.56
CA VAL A 200 11.70 19.05 -7.33
C VAL A 200 12.17 18.82 -5.89
N PHE A 201 13.46 18.57 -5.73
CA PHE A 201 14.12 18.42 -4.44
C PHE A 201 14.88 19.69 -4.09
N TYR A 202 14.68 20.18 -2.88
CA TYR A 202 15.39 21.34 -2.34
C TYR A 202 16.36 20.89 -1.26
N ASP A 203 17.52 21.54 -1.21
CA ASP A 203 18.50 21.30 -0.14
C ASP A 203 18.23 22.29 1.00
N PRO A 204 17.70 21.83 2.15
CA PRO A 204 17.37 22.73 3.26
C PRO A 204 18.60 23.46 3.84
N SER A 205 19.81 22.93 3.66
CA SER A 205 21.04 23.53 4.16
C SER A 205 21.42 24.80 3.43
N LYS A 206 20.93 24.98 2.20
CA LYS A 206 21.17 26.16 1.34
C LYS A 206 20.13 27.25 1.52
N ILE A 207 19.08 27.00 2.28
CA ILE A 207 18.04 27.97 2.60
C ILE A 207 18.41 28.61 3.94
N ALA A 208 18.77 29.88 3.88
CA ALA A 208 19.21 30.69 5.04
C ALA A 208 18.05 31.20 5.89
#